data_519a1243d188b73545f2ced638656831
#
_entry.id   519a1243d188b73545f2ced638656831
#
_cell.length_a   1.000
_cell.length_b   1.000
_cell.length_c   1.000
_cell.angle_alpha   90.00
_cell.angle_beta   90.00
_cell.angle_gamma   90.00
#
_symmetry.space_group_name_H-M   'P 1'
#
loop_
_entity.id
_entity.type
_entity.pdbx_description
1 polymer ?
#
loop_
_entity_poly.entity_id
_entity_poly.type
_entity_poly.pdbx_seq_one_letter_code
_entity_poly.pdbx_strand_id
1 'polypeptide(L)'
;MEKGRFGIHGGQYIPETLMNEIIHLEEQYEFYKNDPEFCVELDDLLKNYAGRPSLLYYAEKMTKDLGGAKIYLKREDLNHTGSHKINNVLGQVLMAKKMGKTRVIAETGAGQHGVACATAAALLGLECEIFMGKEDTDRQALNVYRMKLLGAKVHPVTSGTQTLKDAVNETMREWTNRVSDTHYVLDSVMGPHPFPTIVRNFQSVIGREAKAQILEKEGKLPAAVLACVGGGSNAMGMFYEFIPEKKVALIGCEAAGKGIDTDKHAATMAKGTPGVFHGMKSYFCQDQYGQIAPVYSISAGLDYPGIGPEHAWLHDTGRASYVPVTDEEAVEAFEYLARTEGIICAIESAHAVAHARKLAPTLSSDQSIIICLSGRGDKDVAAIARYRGEDISE
;
A
#
# COMPACT_ATOMS: atom_id res chain seq x y z
N MET A 1 0.48 -23.82 -7.71
CA MET A 1 -0.67 -23.21 -7.00
C MET A 1 -1.83 -23.11 -7.97
N GLU A 2 -3.03 -23.33 -7.49
CA GLU A 2 -4.24 -23.06 -8.27
C GLU A 2 -4.30 -21.57 -8.62
N LYS A 3 -4.79 -21.26 -9.82
CA LYS A 3 -4.84 -19.89 -10.33
C LYS A 3 -5.70 -19.00 -9.42
N GLY A 4 -5.18 -17.83 -9.02
CA GLY A 4 -5.87 -16.92 -8.11
C GLY A 4 -5.92 -17.36 -6.65
N ARG A 5 -5.19 -18.42 -6.29
CA ARG A 5 -5.10 -18.93 -4.91
C ARG A 5 -3.68 -18.83 -4.37
N PHE A 6 -3.60 -18.50 -3.09
CA PHE A 6 -2.39 -18.51 -2.27
C PHE A 6 -2.65 -19.43 -1.06
N GLY A 7 -2.41 -20.73 -1.22
CA GLY A 7 -2.89 -21.73 -0.28
C GLY A 7 -4.43 -21.73 -0.21
N ILE A 8 -4.98 -21.50 0.99
CA ILE A 8 -6.44 -21.41 1.21
C ILE A 8 -7.00 -20.00 0.93
N HIS A 9 -6.14 -19.03 0.69
CA HIS A 9 -6.49 -17.61 0.51
C HIS A 9 -6.67 -17.24 -0.97
N GLY A 10 -7.19 -16.03 -1.24
CA GLY A 10 -7.49 -15.54 -2.58
C GLY A 10 -8.87 -15.94 -3.08
N GLY A 11 -8.99 -16.13 -4.37
CA GLY A 11 -10.24 -16.51 -5.04
C GLY A 11 -11.05 -15.32 -5.56
N GLN A 12 -12.29 -15.60 -5.98
CA GLN A 12 -13.20 -14.63 -6.62
C GLN A 12 -14.58 -14.76 -5.97
N TYR A 13 -14.78 -14.06 -4.86
CA TYR A 13 -16.04 -14.04 -4.11
C TYR A 13 -16.82 -12.77 -4.43
N ILE A 14 -17.34 -12.72 -5.66
CA ILE A 14 -18.05 -11.57 -6.24
C ILE A 14 -19.39 -11.96 -6.80
N PRO A 15 -20.31 -11.01 -6.98
CA PRO A 15 -21.57 -11.25 -7.70
C PRO A 15 -21.33 -11.71 -9.13
N GLU A 16 -22.22 -12.56 -9.63
CA GLU A 16 -22.19 -13.04 -11.01
C GLU A 16 -22.22 -11.92 -12.06
N THR A 17 -22.79 -10.77 -11.74
CA THR A 17 -22.81 -9.56 -12.59
C THR A 17 -21.42 -9.01 -12.90
N LEU A 18 -20.42 -9.27 -12.06
CA LEU A 18 -19.02 -8.84 -12.26
C LEU A 18 -18.14 -9.95 -12.83
N MET A 19 -18.61 -11.21 -12.86
CA MET A 19 -17.76 -12.37 -13.18
C MET A 19 -17.18 -12.26 -14.59
N ASN A 20 -17.99 -11.88 -15.59
CA ASN A 20 -17.52 -11.75 -16.96
C ASN A 20 -16.44 -10.66 -17.10
N GLU A 21 -16.58 -9.55 -16.37
CA GLU A 21 -15.58 -8.48 -16.39
C GLU A 21 -14.28 -8.93 -15.71
N ILE A 22 -14.35 -9.66 -14.63
CA ILE A 22 -13.16 -10.18 -13.94
C ILE A 22 -12.41 -11.20 -14.81
N ILE A 23 -13.13 -12.07 -15.53
CA ILE A 23 -12.51 -13.00 -16.48
C ILE A 23 -11.85 -12.22 -17.62
N HIS A 24 -12.56 -11.23 -18.18
CA HIS A 24 -12.02 -10.37 -19.22
C HIS A 24 -10.79 -9.59 -18.74
N LEU A 25 -10.84 -9.01 -17.53
CA LEU A 25 -9.71 -8.31 -16.93
C LEU A 25 -8.48 -9.22 -16.81
N GLU A 26 -8.68 -10.46 -16.39
CA GLU A 26 -7.61 -11.45 -16.29
C GLU A 26 -6.97 -11.75 -17.65
N GLU A 27 -7.80 -12.00 -18.68
CA GLU A 27 -7.34 -12.25 -20.05
C GLU A 27 -6.56 -11.05 -20.61
N GLN A 28 -7.06 -9.84 -20.42
CA GLN A 28 -6.39 -8.61 -20.85
C GLN A 28 -5.08 -8.39 -20.10
N TYR A 29 -5.06 -8.63 -18.80
CA TYR A 29 -3.84 -8.54 -18.02
C TYR A 29 -2.77 -9.55 -18.48
N GLU A 30 -3.16 -10.82 -18.72
CA GLU A 30 -2.26 -11.85 -19.24
C GLU A 30 -1.71 -11.50 -20.63
N PHE A 31 -2.50 -10.82 -21.46
CA PHE A 31 -2.05 -10.29 -22.74
C PHE A 31 -1.07 -9.12 -22.55
N TYR A 32 -1.48 -8.04 -21.86
CA TYR A 32 -0.68 -6.80 -21.79
C TYR A 32 0.63 -6.96 -21.01
N LYS A 33 0.67 -7.79 -19.98
CA LYS A 33 1.93 -8.02 -19.24
C LYS A 33 3.06 -8.58 -20.08
N ASN A 34 2.74 -9.18 -21.24
CA ASN A 34 3.69 -9.76 -22.19
C ASN A 34 3.73 -8.97 -23.51
N ASP A 35 2.90 -7.95 -23.69
CA ASP A 35 2.89 -7.13 -24.90
C ASP A 35 4.04 -6.12 -24.87
N PRO A 36 4.97 -6.19 -25.86
CA PRO A 36 6.15 -5.31 -25.88
C PRO A 36 5.81 -3.82 -25.93
N GLU A 37 4.73 -3.44 -26.64
CA GLU A 37 4.33 -2.04 -26.76
C GLU A 37 3.82 -1.51 -25.41
N PHE A 38 3.00 -2.29 -24.72
CA PHE A 38 2.54 -1.93 -23.38
C PHE A 38 3.69 -1.84 -22.39
N CYS A 39 4.61 -2.79 -22.40
CA CYS A 39 5.77 -2.79 -21.50
C CYS A 39 6.65 -1.57 -21.71
N VAL A 40 6.96 -1.22 -22.97
CA VAL A 40 7.77 -0.05 -23.32
C VAL A 40 7.07 1.26 -22.89
N GLU A 41 5.77 1.39 -23.15
CA GLU A 41 4.99 2.57 -22.75
C GLU A 41 4.92 2.71 -21.22
N LEU A 42 4.71 1.60 -20.49
CA LEU A 42 4.71 1.61 -19.04
C LEU A 42 6.10 1.95 -18.47
N ASP A 43 7.16 1.38 -19.01
CA ASP A 43 8.53 1.66 -18.58
C ASP A 43 8.90 3.13 -18.82
N ASP A 44 8.47 3.72 -19.94
CA ASP A 44 8.64 5.15 -20.21
C ASP A 44 7.91 6.02 -19.17
N LEU A 45 6.65 5.70 -18.88
CA LEU A 45 5.86 6.39 -17.84
C LEU A 45 6.50 6.25 -16.46
N LEU A 46 6.95 5.07 -16.08
CA LEU A 46 7.62 4.85 -14.80
C LEU A 46 8.91 5.64 -14.69
N LYS A 47 9.71 5.69 -15.76
CA LYS A 47 10.99 6.39 -15.78
C LYS A 47 10.84 7.90 -15.90
N ASN A 48 10.16 8.36 -16.93
CA ASN A 48 10.16 9.77 -17.33
C ASN A 48 9.05 10.59 -16.65
N TYR A 49 7.98 9.95 -16.15
CA TYR A 49 6.88 10.62 -15.48
C TYR A 49 6.86 10.34 -13.97
N ALA A 50 6.98 9.09 -13.55
CA ALA A 50 7.00 8.75 -12.11
C ALA A 50 8.35 9.00 -11.43
N GLY A 51 9.45 9.14 -12.20
CA GLY A 51 10.78 9.46 -11.66
C GLY A 51 11.56 8.25 -11.18
N ARG A 52 11.26 7.05 -11.70
CA ARG A 52 11.99 5.83 -11.34
C ARG A 52 13.34 5.72 -12.08
N PRO A 53 14.32 4.94 -11.52
CA PRO A 53 14.22 4.17 -10.27
C PRO A 53 14.21 5.06 -9.02
N SER A 54 13.40 4.69 -8.01
CA SER A 54 13.60 5.27 -6.67
C SER A 54 14.92 4.74 -6.08
N LEU A 55 15.65 5.59 -5.37
CA LEU A 55 16.98 5.23 -4.90
C LEU A 55 16.93 4.58 -3.52
N LEU A 56 17.95 3.77 -3.25
CA LEU A 56 18.23 3.20 -1.95
C LEU A 56 19.21 4.13 -1.21
N TYR A 57 18.70 4.89 -0.25
CA TYR A 57 19.46 5.87 0.54
C TYR A 57 20.05 5.19 1.77
N TYR A 58 21.36 5.36 2.00
CA TYR A 58 22.03 4.93 3.24
C TYR A 58 21.76 5.95 4.35
N ALA A 59 20.99 5.56 5.36
CA ALA A 59 20.64 6.36 6.51
C ALA A 59 21.82 6.35 7.52
N GLU A 60 22.86 7.14 7.23
CA GLU A 60 24.13 7.10 7.96
C GLU A 60 23.98 7.52 9.41
N LYS A 61 23.25 8.61 9.66
CA LYS A 61 23.06 9.14 11.03
C LYS A 61 22.21 8.17 11.86
N MET A 62 21.14 7.65 11.27
CA MET A 62 20.30 6.63 11.92
C MET A 62 21.10 5.36 12.21
N THR A 63 21.96 4.91 11.28
CA THR A 63 22.83 3.74 11.47
C THR A 63 23.81 3.95 12.63
N LYS A 64 24.43 5.13 12.70
CA LYS A 64 25.37 5.46 13.78
C LYS A 64 24.67 5.61 15.13
N ASP A 65 23.50 6.22 15.16
CA ASP A 65 22.75 6.47 16.38
C ASP A 65 22.24 5.18 17.01
N LEU A 66 21.67 4.27 16.20
CA LEU A 66 21.10 3.01 16.68
C LEU A 66 22.16 1.91 16.90
N GLY A 67 23.28 1.98 16.18
CA GLY A 67 24.25 0.89 16.14
C GLY A 67 23.72 -0.36 15.44
N GLY A 68 24.53 -1.43 15.40
CA GLY A 68 24.16 -2.69 14.74
C GLY A 68 24.12 -2.61 13.22
N ALA A 69 23.08 -3.10 12.58
CA ALA A 69 23.00 -3.20 11.12
C ALA A 69 22.97 -1.83 10.43
N LYS A 70 23.54 -1.76 9.23
CA LYS A 70 23.40 -0.64 8.30
C LYS A 70 21.94 -0.49 7.85
N ILE A 71 21.44 0.72 7.84
CA ILE A 71 20.03 1.02 7.52
C ILE A 71 19.94 1.70 6.16
N TYR A 72 19.15 1.11 5.28
CA TYR A 72 18.85 1.65 3.96
C TYR A 72 17.35 1.96 3.83
N LEU A 73 17.05 3.10 3.23
CA LEU A 73 15.69 3.56 2.98
C LEU A 73 15.39 3.49 1.48
N LYS A 74 14.41 2.70 1.09
CA LYS A 74 13.90 2.67 -0.29
C LYS A 74 12.92 3.82 -0.47
N ARG A 75 13.31 4.83 -1.25
CA ARG A 75 12.72 6.17 -1.29
C ARG A 75 11.52 6.25 -2.25
N GLU A 76 10.44 5.48 -1.98
CA GLU A 76 9.18 5.57 -2.74
C GLU A 76 8.43 6.90 -2.46
N ASP A 77 8.76 7.60 -1.39
CA ASP A 77 8.29 8.94 -1.05
C ASP A 77 8.71 10.02 -2.05
N LEU A 78 9.75 9.77 -2.86
CA LEU A 78 10.25 10.69 -3.88
C LEU A 78 9.65 10.47 -5.27
N ASN A 79 8.83 9.44 -5.46
CA ASN A 79 8.12 9.25 -6.71
C ASN A 79 7.14 10.40 -6.97
N HIS A 80 6.79 10.65 -8.22
CA HIS A 80 5.71 11.56 -8.58
C HIS A 80 4.43 11.20 -7.80
N THR A 81 3.67 12.19 -7.33
CA THR A 81 2.58 12.12 -6.36
C THR A 81 2.99 11.83 -4.92
N GLY A 82 4.25 11.48 -4.65
CA GLY A 82 4.82 11.34 -3.31
C GLY A 82 4.61 10.00 -2.63
N SER A 83 4.32 8.94 -3.38
CA SER A 83 4.22 7.57 -2.83
C SER A 83 4.36 6.48 -3.89
N HIS A 84 4.46 5.21 -3.42
CA HIS A 84 4.50 4.01 -4.26
C HIS A 84 3.23 3.80 -5.10
N LYS A 85 2.12 4.45 -4.76
CA LYS A 85 0.81 4.23 -5.42
C LYS A 85 0.87 4.47 -6.93
N ILE A 86 1.67 5.42 -7.38
CA ILE A 86 1.80 5.75 -8.80
C ILE A 86 2.26 4.56 -9.66
N ASN A 87 3.06 3.63 -9.10
CA ASN A 87 3.55 2.46 -9.83
C ASN A 87 2.40 1.57 -10.32
N ASN A 88 1.52 1.19 -9.40
CA ASN A 88 0.34 0.37 -9.69
C ASN A 88 -0.66 1.12 -10.58
N VAL A 89 -0.90 2.40 -10.24
CA VAL A 89 -1.93 3.20 -10.91
C VAL A 89 -1.59 3.43 -12.36
N LEU A 90 -0.35 3.77 -12.71
CA LEU A 90 0.06 3.93 -14.10
C LEU A 90 -0.17 2.65 -14.91
N GLY A 91 0.17 1.48 -14.34
CA GLY A 91 -0.07 0.19 -14.99
C GLY A 91 -1.55 -0.09 -15.21
N GLN A 92 -2.38 0.09 -14.18
CA GLN A 92 -3.83 -0.19 -14.29
C GLN A 92 -4.55 0.81 -15.20
N VAL A 93 -4.25 2.10 -15.12
CA VAL A 93 -4.93 3.12 -15.95
C VAL A 93 -4.50 3.03 -17.41
N LEU A 94 -3.21 2.74 -17.69
CA LEU A 94 -2.73 2.45 -19.04
C LEU A 94 -3.44 1.23 -19.62
N MET A 95 -3.52 0.15 -18.86
CA MET A 95 -4.23 -1.06 -19.26
C MET A 95 -5.72 -0.77 -19.53
N ALA A 96 -6.39 -0.03 -18.65
CA ALA A 96 -7.79 0.38 -18.83
C ALA A 96 -8.00 1.14 -20.15
N LYS A 97 -7.11 2.08 -20.45
CA LYS A 97 -7.12 2.82 -21.73
C LYS A 97 -6.98 1.88 -22.93
N LYS A 98 -6.01 0.95 -22.89
CA LYS A 98 -5.79 -0.04 -23.95
C LYS A 98 -6.98 -0.99 -24.11
N MET A 99 -7.71 -1.30 -23.02
CA MET A 99 -8.96 -2.07 -23.04
C MET A 99 -10.16 -1.28 -23.59
N GLY A 100 -9.98 0.01 -23.94
CA GLY A 100 -11.05 0.87 -24.45
C GLY A 100 -12.01 1.41 -23.37
N LYS A 101 -11.64 1.30 -22.08
CA LYS A 101 -12.41 1.95 -21.00
C LYS A 101 -12.26 3.47 -21.10
N THR A 102 -13.35 4.18 -20.81
CA THR A 102 -13.38 5.65 -20.86
C THR A 102 -13.35 6.30 -19.48
N ARG A 103 -13.61 5.51 -18.44
CA ARG A 103 -13.68 5.95 -17.05
C ARG A 103 -12.89 5.01 -16.14
N VAL A 104 -12.24 5.61 -15.13
CA VAL A 104 -11.69 4.88 -13.99
C VAL A 104 -12.33 5.33 -12.71
N ILE A 105 -12.51 4.38 -11.79
CA ILE A 105 -12.96 4.65 -10.42
C ILE A 105 -11.96 4.08 -9.44
N ALA A 106 -11.87 4.68 -8.25
CA ALA A 106 -11.01 4.18 -7.18
C ALA A 106 -11.55 4.56 -5.80
N GLU A 107 -11.25 3.73 -4.81
CA GLU A 107 -11.35 4.08 -3.39
C GLU A 107 -10.08 4.75 -2.91
N THR A 108 -10.18 5.50 -1.80
CA THR A 108 -8.99 6.00 -1.11
C THR A 108 -9.28 6.28 0.37
N GLY A 109 -8.30 6.06 1.24
CA GLY A 109 -8.32 6.46 2.67
C GLY A 109 -7.49 7.72 2.88
N ALA A 110 -6.16 7.61 2.94
CA ALA A 110 -5.27 8.76 3.09
C ALA A 110 -5.24 9.73 1.89
N GLY A 111 -5.91 9.40 0.79
CA GLY A 111 -5.96 10.21 -0.41
C GLY A 111 -4.83 9.98 -1.41
N GLN A 112 -3.75 9.29 -1.04
CA GLN A 112 -2.60 9.09 -1.92
C GLN A 112 -2.91 8.27 -3.17
N HIS A 113 -3.73 7.22 -3.02
CA HIS A 113 -4.19 6.44 -4.17
C HIS A 113 -5.11 7.26 -5.07
N GLY A 114 -6.07 7.98 -4.47
CA GLY A 114 -6.97 8.88 -5.22
C GLY A 114 -6.21 9.94 -6.02
N VAL A 115 -5.19 10.57 -5.42
CA VAL A 115 -4.33 11.53 -6.12
C VAL A 115 -3.57 10.86 -7.27
N ALA A 116 -3.02 9.65 -7.06
CA ALA A 116 -2.34 8.93 -8.13
C ALA A 116 -3.29 8.56 -9.27
N CYS A 117 -4.53 8.09 -8.96
CA CYS A 117 -5.56 7.78 -9.96
C CYS A 117 -5.98 9.01 -10.75
N ALA A 118 -6.26 10.13 -10.07
CA ALA A 118 -6.60 11.39 -10.72
C ALA A 118 -5.46 11.87 -11.65
N THR A 119 -4.20 11.71 -11.19
CA THR A 119 -3.00 12.08 -11.95
C THR A 119 -2.88 11.24 -13.23
N ALA A 120 -2.96 9.92 -13.13
CA ALA A 120 -2.84 9.04 -14.30
C ALA A 120 -4.04 9.18 -15.25
N ALA A 121 -5.25 9.36 -14.72
CA ALA A 121 -6.44 9.60 -15.54
C ALA A 121 -6.35 10.92 -16.33
N ALA A 122 -5.88 11.99 -15.69
CA ALA A 122 -5.63 13.26 -16.36
C ALA A 122 -4.59 13.13 -17.47
N LEU A 123 -3.46 12.43 -17.19
CA LEU A 123 -2.40 12.19 -18.15
C LEU A 123 -2.89 11.39 -19.36
N LEU A 124 -3.68 10.34 -19.13
CA LEU A 124 -4.09 9.40 -20.16
C LEU A 124 -5.45 9.72 -20.80
N GLY A 125 -6.14 10.79 -20.33
CA GLY A 125 -7.37 11.29 -20.92
C GLY A 125 -8.62 10.46 -20.59
N LEU A 126 -8.72 9.93 -19.36
CA LEU A 126 -9.89 9.19 -18.87
C LEU A 126 -10.67 10.00 -17.83
N GLU A 127 -11.97 9.78 -17.75
CA GLU A 127 -12.76 10.27 -16.61
C GLU A 127 -12.33 9.58 -15.32
N CYS A 128 -12.32 10.32 -14.20
CA CYS A 128 -11.91 9.78 -12.91
C CYS A 128 -12.90 10.14 -11.81
N GLU A 129 -13.38 9.13 -11.10
CA GLU A 129 -14.24 9.30 -9.92
C GLU A 129 -13.64 8.57 -8.72
N ILE A 130 -13.52 9.27 -7.60
CA ILE A 130 -12.88 8.76 -6.38
C ILE A 130 -13.89 8.71 -5.25
N PHE A 131 -13.98 7.54 -4.61
CA PHE A 131 -14.79 7.32 -3.43
C PHE A 131 -13.91 7.38 -2.18
N MET A 132 -14.29 8.21 -1.23
CA MET A 132 -13.51 8.44 -0.01
C MET A 132 -14.46 8.57 1.18
N GLY A 133 -14.15 7.92 2.29
CA GLY A 133 -14.95 8.05 3.49
C GLY A 133 -15.09 9.52 3.92
N LYS A 134 -16.27 9.91 4.41
CA LYS A 134 -16.51 11.31 4.82
C LYS A 134 -15.53 11.75 5.90
N GLU A 135 -15.23 10.88 6.88
CA GLU A 135 -14.25 11.16 7.92
C GLU A 135 -12.84 11.36 7.34
N ASP A 136 -12.46 10.54 6.36
CA ASP A 136 -11.17 10.65 5.69
C ASP A 136 -11.10 11.91 4.80
N THR A 137 -12.23 12.32 4.16
CA THR A 137 -12.25 13.58 3.37
C THR A 137 -11.97 14.79 4.25
N ASP A 138 -12.42 14.78 5.49
CA ASP A 138 -12.21 15.88 6.43
C ASP A 138 -10.77 15.88 6.98
N ARG A 139 -10.22 14.68 7.26
CA ARG A 139 -8.83 14.54 7.72
C ARG A 139 -7.80 14.90 6.64
N GLN A 140 -8.12 14.68 5.37
CA GLN A 140 -7.20 14.74 4.23
C GLN A 140 -7.65 15.78 3.16
N ALA A 141 -8.19 16.92 3.61
CA ALA A 141 -8.75 17.96 2.73
C ALA A 141 -7.78 18.41 1.63
N LEU A 142 -6.47 18.47 1.91
CA LEU A 142 -5.45 18.81 0.92
C LEU A 142 -5.42 17.82 -0.25
N ASN A 143 -5.48 16.52 0.03
CA ASN A 143 -5.51 15.51 -1.03
C ASN A 143 -6.85 15.54 -1.81
N VAL A 144 -7.97 15.81 -1.13
CA VAL A 144 -9.26 16.02 -1.80
C VAL A 144 -9.17 17.19 -2.80
N TYR A 145 -8.55 18.29 -2.42
CA TYR A 145 -8.37 19.43 -3.31
C TYR A 145 -7.43 19.10 -4.48
N ARG A 146 -6.34 18.36 -4.25
CA ARG A 146 -5.45 17.89 -5.32
C ARG A 146 -6.19 17.03 -6.34
N MET A 147 -7.02 16.09 -5.91
CA MET A 147 -7.83 15.26 -6.81
C MET A 147 -8.77 16.11 -7.67
N LYS A 148 -9.43 17.10 -7.08
CA LYS A 148 -10.29 18.04 -7.81
C LYS A 148 -9.51 18.89 -8.82
N LEU A 149 -8.34 19.39 -8.48
CA LEU A 149 -7.45 20.12 -9.41
C LEU A 149 -7.04 19.27 -10.61
N LEU A 150 -6.87 17.96 -10.42
CA LEU A 150 -6.55 17.00 -11.47
C LEU A 150 -7.78 16.58 -12.30
N GLY A 151 -8.94 17.15 -12.03
CA GLY A 151 -10.17 16.91 -12.77
C GLY A 151 -11.02 15.74 -12.27
N ALA A 152 -10.64 15.07 -11.19
CA ALA A 152 -11.42 13.98 -10.62
C ALA A 152 -12.63 14.49 -9.84
N LYS A 153 -13.74 13.73 -9.90
CA LYS A 153 -14.88 13.88 -9.01
C LYS A 153 -14.64 13.09 -7.74
N VAL A 154 -14.78 13.72 -6.58
CA VAL A 154 -14.60 13.05 -5.27
C VAL A 154 -15.97 12.91 -4.62
N HIS A 155 -16.33 11.67 -4.30
CA HIS A 155 -17.60 11.29 -3.66
C HIS A 155 -17.37 10.94 -2.19
N PRO A 156 -17.82 11.79 -1.23
CA PRO A 156 -17.77 11.45 0.18
C PRO A 156 -18.76 10.32 0.50
N VAL A 157 -18.25 9.23 1.08
CA VAL A 157 -19.06 8.08 1.49
C VAL A 157 -19.47 8.25 2.96
N THR A 158 -20.77 8.32 3.20
CA THR A 158 -21.38 8.59 4.52
C THR A 158 -21.96 7.34 5.20
N SER A 159 -21.84 6.18 4.58
CA SER A 159 -22.28 4.90 5.16
C SER A 159 -21.23 4.29 6.08
N GLY A 160 -21.67 3.42 6.98
CA GLY A 160 -20.80 2.65 7.88
C GLY A 160 -19.94 3.51 8.79
N THR A 161 -18.65 3.20 8.88
CA THR A 161 -17.65 3.95 9.66
C THR A 161 -17.14 5.19 8.93
N GLN A 162 -17.55 5.42 7.70
CA GLN A 162 -17.15 6.56 6.85
C GLN A 162 -15.64 6.63 6.59
N THR A 163 -14.99 5.46 6.56
CA THR A 163 -13.54 5.29 6.33
C THR A 163 -13.27 4.43 5.08
N LEU A 164 -12.01 4.06 4.86
CA LEU A 164 -11.54 3.32 3.69
C LEU A 164 -12.38 2.05 3.39
N LYS A 165 -12.79 1.28 4.41
CA LYS A 165 -13.62 0.08 4.22
C LYS A 165 -14.92 0.39 3.45
N ASP A 166 -15.59 1.47 3.84
CA ASP A 166 -16.87 1.85 3.25
C ASP A 166 -16.68 2.51 1.87
N ALA A 167 -15.56 3.18 1.65
CA ALA A 167 -15.15 3.64 0.34
C ALA A 167 -14.98 2.48 -0.65
N VAL A 168 -14.32 1.38 -0.24
CA VAL A 168 -14.20 0.14 -1.05
C VAL A 168 -15.59 -0.42 -1.38
N ASN A 169 -16.48 -0.54 -0.38
CA ASN A 169 -17.84 -1.03 -0.59
C ASN A 169 -18.60 -0.22 -1.64
N GLU A 170 -18.51 1.11 -1.57
CA GLU A 170 -19.22 1.98 -2.51
C GLU A 170 -18.61 1.93 -3.90
N THR A 171 -17.28 1.89 -4.00
CA THR A 171 -16.60 1.74 -5.30
C THR A 171 -16.98 0.43 -5.99
N MET A 172 -17.08 -0.67 -5.25
CA MET A 172 -17.51 -1.97 -5.81
C MET A 172 -18.97 -1.91 -6.30
N ARG A 173 -19.87 -1.22 -5.59
CA ARG A 173 -21.25 -1.03 -6.03
C ARG A 173 -21.31 -0.20 -7.31
N GLU A 174 -20.58 0.92 -7.36
CA GLU A 174 -20.52 1.77 -8.54
C GLU A 174 -19.90 1.03 -9.74
N TRP A 175 -18.87 0.22 -9.52
CA TRP A 175 -18.31 -0.60 -10.58
C TRP A 175 -19.34 -1.53 -11.22
N THR A 176 -20.19 -2.17 -10.39
CA THR A 176 -21.27 -3.02 -10.87
C THR A 176 -22.26 -2.27 -11.76
N ASN A 177 -22.53 -0.99 -11.47
CA ASN A 177 -23.46 -0.16 -12.24
C ASN A 177 -22.96 0.16 -13.66
N ARG A 178 -21.64 0.31 -13.85
CA ARG A 178 -21.04 0.80 -15.11
C ARG A 178 -19.83 -0.01 -15.54
N VAL A 179 -19.89 -1.32 -15.36
CA VAL A 179 -18.76 -2.22 -15.61
C VAL A 179 -18.26 -2.21 -17.06
N SER A 180 -19.15 -1.92 -18.05
CA SER A 180 -18.78 -1.97 -19.46
C SER A 180 -17.78 -0.89 -19.89
N ASP A 181 -17.89 0.30 -19.36
CA ASP A 181 -17.07 1.47 -19.73
C ASP A 181 -16.05 1.89 -18.65
N THR A 182 -16.10 1.24 -17.50
CA THR A 182 -15.36 1.63 -16.29
C THR A 182 -14.40 0.55 -15.83
N HIS A 183 -13.16 0.94 -15.53
CA HIS A 183 -12.20 0.10 -14.82
C HIS A 183 -12.07 0.54 -13.36
N TYR A 184 -12.12 -0.41 -12.44
CA TYR A 184 -11.83 -0.19 -11.04
C TYR A 184 -10.32 -0.26 -10.82
N VAL A 185 -9.68 0.86 -10.51
CA VAL A 185 -8.26 0.93 -10.17
C VAL A 185 -8.09 0.61 -8.70
N LEU A 186 -7.97 -0.66 -8.37
CA LEU A 186 -7.92 -1.12 -6.99
C LEU A 186 -6.57 -0.74 -6.34
N ASP A 187 -6.66 -0.19 -5.12
CA ASP A 187 -5.54 0.42 -4.40
C ASP A 187 -4.43 -0.56 -4.01
N SER A 188 -4.79 -1.75 -3.52
CA SER A 188 -3.85 -2.64 -2.84
C SER A 188 -3.87 -4.07 -3.38
N VAL A 189 -3.03 -4.95 -2.81
CA VAL A 189 -2.93 -6.38 -3.18
C VAL A 189 -4.10 -7.18 -2.59
N MET A 190 -5.30 -6.62 -2.69
CA MET A 190 -6.56 -7.14 -2.14
C MET A 190 -7.61 -7.29 -3.25
N GLY A 191 -8.81 -7.71 -2.88
CA GLY A 191 -9.90 -7.88 -3.84
C GLY A 191 -9.92 -9.24 -4.52
N PRO A 192 -10.90 -9.47 -5.43
CA PRO A 192 -11.00 -10.72 -6.17
C PRO A 192 -9.82 -10.89 -7.12
N HIS A 193 -9.39 -12.15 -7.34
CA HIS A 193 -8.45 -12.41 -8.43
C HIS A 193 -9.03 -11.86 -9.76
N PRO A 194 -8.25 -11.14 -10.61
CA PRO A 194 -6.78 -11.07 -10.65
C PRO A 194 -6.14 -9.88 -9.92
N PHE A 195 -6.91 -9.01 -9.24
CA PHE A 195 -6.38 -7.77 -8.65
C PHE A 195 -5.15 -7.97 -7.74
N PRO A 196 -5.11 -8.94 -6.80
CA PRO A 196 -3.92 -9.12 -5.97
C PRO A 196 -2.65 -9.37 -6.78
N THR A 197 -2.77 -10.12 -7.89
CA THR A 197 -1.66 -10.41 -8.80
C THR A 197 -1.27 -9.19 -9.63
N ILE A 198 -2.23 -8.46 -10.18
CA ILE A 198 -2.01 -7.24 -10.97
C ILE A 198 -1.25 -6.20 -10.13
N VAL A 199 -1.77 -5.88 -8.97
CA VAL A 199 -1.19 -4.86 -8.08
C VAL A 199 0.20 -5.28 -7.61
N ARG A 200 0.38 -6.55 -7.17
CA ARG A 200 1.71 -7.07 -6.83
C ARG A 200 2.71 -6.88 -7.94
N ASN A 201 2.36 -7.26 -9.15
CA ASN A 201 3.29 -7.24 -10.27
C ASN A 201 3.70 -5.81 -10.65
N PHE A 202 2.77 -4.86 -10.65
CA PHE A 202 3.12 -3.45 -10.89
C PHE A 202 3.92 -2.85 -9.73
N GLN A 203 3.70 -3.29 -8.49
CA GLN A 203 4.48 -2.83 -7.34
C GLN A 203 5.83 -3.55 -7.19
N SER A 204 6.04 -4.71 -7.81
CA SER A 204 7.27 -5.50 -7.67
C SER A 204 8.53 -4.77 -8.15
N VAL A 205 8.39 -3.72 -8.92
CA VAL A 205 9.48 -2.80 -9.31
C VAL A 205 10.25 -2.27 -8.08
N ILE A 206 9.57 -2.10 -6.93
CA ILE A 206 10.17 -1.65 -5.67
C ILE A 206 11.25 -2.63 -5.21
N GLY A 207 10.89 -3.91 -5.08
CA GLY A 207 11.79 -4.97 -4.63
C GLY A 207 12.88 -5.29 -5.64
N ARG A 208 12.55 -5.29 -6.94
CA ARG A 208 13.51 -5.51 -8.03
C ARG A 208 14.64 -4.49 -8.00
N GLU A 209 14.30 -3.22 -7.91
CA GLU A 209 15.29 -2.14 -7.79
C GLU A 209 16.06 -2.22 -6.47
N ALA A 210 15.35 -2.43 -5.33
CA ALA A 210 15.99 -2.52 -4.03
C ALA A 210 17.02 -3.65 -3.96
N LYS A 211 16.70 -4.82 -4.55
CA LYS A 211 17.60 -5.98 -4.59
C LYS A 211 18.84 -5.70 -5.43
N ALA A 212 18.67 -5.10 -6.60
CA ALA A 212 19.81 -4.71 -7.44
C ALA A 212 20.70 -3.66 -6.76
N GLN A 213 20.08 -2.63 -6.18
CA GLN A 213 20.79 -1.53 -5.53
C GLN A 213 21.53 -1.96 -4.26
N ILE A 214 20.98 -2.88 -3.45
CA ILE A 214 21.70 -3.35 -2.26
C ILE A 214 22.88 -4.26 -2.63
N LEU A 215 22.74 -5.08 -3.67
CA LEU A 215 23.84 -5.89 -4.18
C LEU A 215 24.98 -5.03 -4.75
N GLU A 216 24.65 -3.92 -5.45
CA GLU A 216 25.63 -2.95 -5.90
C GLU A 216 26.38 -2.29 -4.74
N LYS A 217 25.65 -1.89 -3.67
CA LYS A 217 26.21 -1.13 -2.54
C LYS A 217 26.98 -2.01 -1.54
N GLU A 218 26.47 -3.20 -1.26
CA GLU A 218 26.98 -4.07 -0.18
C GLU A 218 27.61 -5.39 -0.67
N GLY A 219 27.43 -5.74 -1.94
CA GLY A 219 27.90 -7.03 -2.50
C GLY A 219 27.12 -8.24 -1.97
N LYS A 220 26.11 -8.04 -1.11
CA LYS A 220 25.31 -9.09 -0.48
C LYS A 220 23.88 -8.65 -0.20
N LEU A 221 23.00 -9.63 0.00
CA LEU A 221 21.60 -9.38 0.35
C LEU A 221 21.47 -8.85 1.79
N PRO A 222 20.39 -8.10 2.10
CA PRO A 222 20.12 -7.59 3.43
C PRO A 222 19.72 -8.74 4.38
N ALA A 223 19.88 -8.53 5.69
CA ALA A 223 19.37 -9.43 6.71
C ALA A 223 17.83 -9.40 6.76
N ALA A 224 17.24 -8.22 6.54
CA ALA A 224 15.79 -8.04 6.54
C ALA A 224 15.33 -6.94 5.59
N VAL A 225 14.10 -7.06 5.11
CA VAL A 225 13.34 -5.99 4.45
C VAL A 225 12.07 -5.73 5.25
N LEU A 226 11.79 -4.45 5.52
CA LEU A 226 10.69 -3.99 6.36
C LEU A 226 9.76 -3.08 5.56
N ALA A 227 8.46 -3.23 5.74
CA ALA A 227 7.46 -2.34 5.15
C ALA A 227 6.21 -2.26 6.04
N CYS A 228 5.52 -1.12 6.04
CA CYS A 228 4.23 -1.02 6.71
C CYS A 228 3.15 -1.82 5.94
N VAL A 229 2.14 -2.30 6.67
CA VAL A 229 1.09 -3.15 6.12
C VAL A 229 -0.29 -2.70 6.59
N GLY A 230 -1.10 -2.21 5.63
CA GLY A 230 -2.55 -2.19 5.70
C GLY A 230 -3.07 -3.28 4.76
N GLY A 231 -3.60 -2.94 3.57
CA GLY A 231 -3.84 -3.92 2.52
C GLY A 231 -2.56 -4.61 2.00
N GLY A 232 -1.41 -3.94 2.11
CA GLY A 232 -0.08 -4.54 1.95
C GLY A 232 0.60 -4.33 0.59
N SER A 233 0.19 -3.35 -0.23
CA SER A 233 0.74 -3.20 -1.60
C SER A 233 2.23 -2.82 -1.62
N ASN A 234 2.67 -1.87 -0.79
CA ASN A 234 4.09 -1.52 -0.72
C ASN A 234 4.94 -2.67 -0.18
N ALA A 235 4.44 -3.35 0.82
CA ALA A 235 5.12 -4.50 1.42
C ALA A 235 5.24 -5.66 0.43
N MET A 236 4.17 -6.00 -0.30
CA MET A 236 4.23 -7.04 -1.31
C MET A 236 5.16 -6.66 -2.46
N GLY A 237 5.11 -5.40 -2.90
CA GLY A 237 6.03 -4.88 -3.90
C GLY A 237 7.50 -5.01 -3.48
N MET A 238 7.82 -4.71 -2.21
CA MET A 238 9.15 -4.87 -1.65
C MET A 238 9.52 -6.36 -1.47
N PHE A 239 8.60 -7.18 -0.93
CA PHE A 239 8.91 -8.56 -0.54
C PHE A 239 9.05 -9.52 -1.72
N TYR A 240 8.33 -9.27 -2.82
CA TYR A 240 8.16 -10.24 -3.89
C TYR A 240 9.48 -10.79 -4.43
N GLU A 241 10.45 -9.93 -4.71
CA GLU A 241 11.79 -10.32 -5.20
C GLU A 241 12.67 -10.99 -4.12
N PHE A 242 12.29 -10.86 -2.85
CA PHE A 242 12.98 -11.48 -1.73
C PHE A 242 12.30 -12.75 -1.21
N ILE A 243 11.10 -13.12 -1.72
CA ILE A 243 10.42 -14.36 -1.32
C ILE A 243 11.33 -15.60 -1.51
N PRO A 244 12.06 -15.76 -2.64
CA PRO A 244 12.96 -16.89 -2.83
C PRO A 244 14.19 -16.86 -1.91
N GLU A 245 14.58 -15.69 -1.43
CA GLU A 245 15.79 -15.46 -0.63
C GLU A 245 15.57 -15.84 0.84
N LYS A 246 15.66 -17.11 1.17
CA LYS A 246 15.28 -17.66 2.49
C LYS A 246 16.07 -17.08 3.67
N LYS A 247 17.24 -16.48 3.43
CA LYS A 247 18.06 -15.83 4.46
C LYS A 247 17.67 -14.39 4.74
N VAL A 248 16.82 -13.79 3.89
CA VAL A 248 16.31 -12.45 4.08
C VAL A 248 14.98 -12.51 4.84
N ALA A 249 14.91 -11.91 6.03
CA ALA A 249 13.67 -11.80 6.77
C ALA A 249 12.72 -10.81 6.09
N LEU A 250 11.43 -11.17 5.94
CA LEU A 250 10.37 -10.31 5.44
C LEU A 250 9.52 -9.89 6.63
N ILE A 251 9.47 -8.59 6.94
CA ILE A 251 8.81 -8.08 8.14
C ILE A 251 7.77 -7.01 7.76
N GLY A 252 6.49 -7.35 7.93
CA GLY A 252 5.37 -6.43 7.79
C GLY A 252 5.07 -5.74 9.12
N CYS A 253 4.93 -4.43 9.13
CA CYS A 253 4.63 -3.64 10.33
C CYS A 253 3.18 -3.17 10.27
N GLU A 254 2.34 -3.70 11.16
CA GLU A 254 0.91 -3.43 11.24
C GLU A 254 0.59 -2.32 12.23
N ALA A 255 -0.54 -1.63 12.03
CA ALA A 255 -1.01 -0.60 12.94
C ALA A 255 -1.69 -1.23 14.19
N ALA A 256 -1.00 -1.19 15.31
CA ALA A 256 -1.56 -1.60 16.60
C ALA A 256 -2.39 -0.47 17.28
N GLY A 257 -2.48 0.71 16.68
CA GLY A 257 -3.30 1.81 17.18
C GLY A 257 -3.02 2.13 18.65
N LYS A 258 -4.04 1.98 19.50
CA LYS A 258 -3.91 2.18 20.95
C LYS A 258 -3.44 0.94 21.71
N GLY A 259 -3.05 -0.10 21.01
CA GLY A 259 -2.60 -1.39 21.54
C GLY A 259 -3.46 -2.54 21.04
N ILE A 260 -2.84 -3.69 20.76
CA ILE A 260 -3.52 -4.89 20.21
C ILE A 260 -4.50 -5.56 21.18
N ASP A 261 -4.45 -5.22 22.46
CA ASP A 261 -5.37 -5.72 23.49
C ASP A 261 -6.56 -4.76 23.72
N THR A 262 -6.68 -3.73 22.90
CA THR A 262 -7.82 -2.81 22.85
C THR A 262 -8.68 -3.10 21.63
N ASP A 263 -9.83 -2.46 21.51
CA ASP A 263 -10.69 -2.44 20.32
C ASP A 263 -10.25 -1.42 19.25
N LYS A 264 -9.14 -0.69 19.51
CA LYS A 264 -8.63 0.40 18.66
C LYS A 264 -7.31 0.04 18.02
N HIS A 265 -7.34 -0.93 17.10
CA HIS A 265 -6.20 -1.37 16.30
C HIS A 265 -6.66 -1.78 14.89
N ALA A 266 -5.73 -1.92 13.95
CA ALA A 266 -5.91 -2.49 12.62
C ALA A 266 -4.87 -3.62 12.35
N ALA A 267 -4.40 -4.28 13.41
CA ALA A 267 -3.39 -5.34 13.34
C ALA A 267 -4.03 -6.68 12.92
N THR A 268 -4.28 -6.82 11.63
CA THR A 268 -5.04 -7.93 11.03
C THR A 268 -4.33 -9.28 11.18
N MET A 269 -3.00 -9.34 11.04
CA MET A 269 -2.27 -10.60 11.18
C MET A 269 -2.11 -11.02 12.64
N ALA A 270 -1.98 -10.05 13.55
CA ALA A 270 -1.86 -10.33 14.98
C ALA A 270 -3.18 -10.75 15.64
N LYS A 271 -4.32 -10.25 15.19
CA LYS A 271 -5.63 -10.42 15.85
C LYS A 271 -6.76 -10.91 14.96
N GLY A 272 -6.60 -10.85 13.64
CA GLY A 272 -7.62 -11.26 12.68
C GLY A 272 -7.74 -12.77 12.55
N THR A 273 -8.81 -13.20 11.89
CA THR A 273 -9.11 -14.60 11.58
C THR A 273 -9.43 -14.75 10.09
N PRO A 274 -9.28 -15.95 9.49
CA PRO A 274 -9.63 -16.17 8.09
C PRO A 274 -11.13 -15.94 7.84
N GLY A 275 -11.43 -15.20 6.78
CA GLY A 275 -12.80 -14.89 6.35
C GLY A 275 -12.87 -14.53 4.88
N VAL A 276 -14.07 -14.14 4.41
CA VAL A 276 -14.31 -13.64 3.05
C VAL A 276 -14.85 -12.24 3.13
N PHE A 277 -14.15 -11.30 2.48
CA PHE A 277 -14.56 -9.91 2.42
C PHE A 277 -13.93 -9.22 1.19
N HIS A 278 -14.59 -8.22 0.63
CA HIS A 278 -14.12 -7.50 -0.55
C HIS A 278 -13.69 -8.42 -1.71
N GLY A 279 -14.42 -9.51 -1.92
CA GLY A 279 -14.20 -10.43 -3.04
C GLY A 279 -13.07 -11.43 -2.89
N MET A 280 -12.40 -11.50 -1.74
CA MET A 280 -11.29 -12.42 -1.47
C MET A 280 -11.45 -13.16 -0.15
N LYS A 281 -10.80 -14.33 -0.03
CA LYS A 281 -10.55 -14.99 1.25
C LYS A 281 -9.16 -14.58 1.76
N SER A 282 -9.11 -14.09 3.01
CA SER A 282 -7.86 -13.65 3.66
C SER A 282 -8.05 -13.60 5.17
N TYR A 283 -7.12 -12.96 5.90
CA TYR A 283 -7.32 -12.59 7.31
C TYR A 283 -8.04 -11.26 7.41
N PHE A 284 -8.97 -11.16 8.36
CA PHE A 284 -9.74 -9.96 8.66
C PHE A 284 -9.91 -9.78 10.17
N CYS A 285 -9.96 -8.52 10.62
CA CYS A 285 -10.48 -8.18 11.94
C CYS A 285 -11.99 -8.39 11.93
N GLN A 286 -12.47 -9.40 12.64
CA GLN A 286 -13.89 -9.75 12.72
C GLN A 286 -14.24 -10.22 14.11
N ASP A 287 -15.53 -10.06 14.46
CA ASP A 287 -16.07 -10.51 15.73
C ASP A 287 -16.33 -12.03 15.74
N GLN A 288 -16.83 -12.52 16.86
CA GLN A 288 -17.16 -13.94 17.03
C GLN A 288 -18.27 -14.47 16.11
N TYR A 289 -19.00 -13.59 15.44
CA TYR A 289 -20.05 -13.92 14.47
C TYR A 289 -19.58 -13.77 13.02
N GLY A 290 -18.31 -13.43 12.80
CA GLY A 290 -17.73 -13.20 11.46
C GLY A 290 -18.06 -11.84 10.85
N GLN A 291 -18.60 -10.88 11.64
CA GLN A 291 -18.81 -9.51 11.17
C GLN A 291 -17.50 -8.75 11.19
N ILE A 292 -17.26 -7.95 10.17
CA ILE A 292 -16.06 -7.11 10.10
C ILE A 292 -16.09 -6.10 11.26
N ALA A 293 -15.10 -6.21 12.13
CA ALA A 293 -14.96 -5.31 13.27
C ALA A 293 -14.55 -3.90 12.83
N PRO A 294 -15.00 -2.85 13.50
CA PRO A 294 -14.37 -1.54 13.38
C PRO A 294 -12.89 -1.62 13.71
N VAL A 295 -12.07 -0.91 12.95
CA VAL A 295 -10.63 -0.81 13.19
C VAL A 295 -10.23 0.63 13.43
N TYR A 296 -9.02 0.85 13.90
CA TYR A 296 -8.50 2.17 14.18
C TYR A 296 -6.98 2.24 13.95
N SER A 297 -6.53 3.31 13.33
CA SER A 297 -5.14 3.73 13.24
C SER A 297 -5.05 5.25 13.14
N ILE A 298 -4.01 5.86 13.69
CA ILE A 298 -3.65 7.26 13.40
C ILE A 298 -3.36 7.46 11.91
N SER A 299 -2.94 6.40 11.25
CA SER A 299 -2.66 6.35 9.81
C SER A 299 -3.91 5.94 9.04
N ALA A 300 -4.52 6.86 8.29
CA ALA A 300 -5.68 6.56 7.44
C ALA A 300 -5.35 5.50 6.36
N GLY A 301 -4.10 5.41 5.91
CA GLY A 301 -3.67 4.41 4.92
C GLY A 301 -3.51 2.99 5.49
N LEU A 302 -3.46 2.84 6.82
CA LEU A 302 -3.42 1.54 7.50
C LEU A 302 -4.74 1.21 8.22
N ASP A 303 -5.72 2.09 8.17
CA ASP A 303 -7.05 1.93 8.80
C ASP A 303 -7.95 1.03 7.93
N TYR A 304 -7.56 -0.24 7.82
CA TYR A 304 -8.23 -1.26 7.01
C TYR A 304 -8.31 -2.59 7.77
N PRO A 305 -9.49 -3.24 7.81
CA PRO A 305 -9.70 -4.44 8.64
C PRO A 305 -9.24 -5.75 7.98
N GLY A 306 -8.41 -5.71 6.97
CA GLY A 306 -7.99 -6.88 6.21
C GLY A 306 -6.58 -6.75 5.65
N ILE A 307 -6.13 -7.82 5.00
CA ILE A 307 -4.81 -7.89 4.36
C ILE A 307 -4.89 -8.67 3.05
N GLY A 308 -3.98 -8.41 2.13
CA GLY A 308 -3.90 -9.15 0.87
C GLY A 308 -3.68 -10.66 1.07
N PRO A 309 -4.31 -11.52 0.22
CA PRO A 309 -4.28 -12.96 0.41
C PRO A 309 -2.89 -13.59 0.26
N GLU A 310 -1.99 -12.98 -0.49
CA GLU A 310 -0.60 -13.46 -0.60
C GLU A 310 0.17 -13.19 0.70
N HIS A 311 -0.09 -12.09 1.39
CA HIS A 311 0.45 -11.85 2.74
C HIS A 311 -0.04 -12.90 3.74
N ALA A 312 -1.33 -13.23 3.70
CA ALA A 312 -1.91 -14.28 4.53
C ALA A 312 -1.19 -15.63 4.31
N TRP A 313 -0.93 -15.98 3.06
CA TRP A 313 -0.18 -17.18 2.73
C TRP A 313 1.29 -17.13 3.16
N LEU A 314 1.97 -15.99 3.01
CA LEU A 314 3.35 -15.82 3.48
C LEU A 314 3.45 -15.97 5.00
N HIS A 315 2.44 -15.50 5.73
CA HIS A 315 2.33 -15.71 7.17
C HIS A 315 2.13 -17.19 7.51
N ASP A 316 1.13 -17.84 6.92
CA ASP A 316 0.79 -19.26 7.21
C ASP A 316 1.95 -20.21 6.91
N THR A 317 2.77 -19.88 5.92
CA THR A 317 3.96 -20.66 5.55
C THR A 317 5.21 -20.27 6.36
N GLY A 318 5.11 -19.31 7.27
CA GLY A 318 6.24 -18.80 8.05
C GLY A 318 7.29 -18.06 7.20
N ARG A 319 6.94 -17.64 5.97
CA ARG A 319 7.88 -16.93 5.09
C ARG A 319 8.04 -15.46 5.46
N ALA A 320 6.99 -14.82 5.92
CA ALA A 320 6.99 -13.45 6.43
C ALA A 320 6.45 -13.40 7.87
N SER A 321 6.96 -12.48 8.66
CA SER A 321 6.45 -12.14 9.99
C SER A 321 5.75 -10.79 9.96
N TYR A 322 4.77 -10.62 10.85
CA TYR A 322 4.01 -9.38 10.98
C TYR A 322 4.08 -8.92 12.42
N VAL A 323 4.42 -7.66 12.62
CA VAL A 323 4.67 -7.10 13.95
C VAL A 323 3.76 -5.89 14.18
N PRO A 324 3.05 -5.85 15.32
CA PRO A 324 2.22 -4.71 15.68
C PRO A 324 3.09 -3.53 16.14
N VAL A 325 2.71 -2.31 15.70
CA VAL A 325 3.34 -1.05 16.08
C VAL A 325 2.25 -0.07 16.50
N THR A 326 2.37 0.49 17.69
CA THR A 326 1.38 1.43 18.23
C THR A 326 1.48 2.82 17.58
N ASP A 327 0.42 3.63 17.73
CA ASP A 327 0.41 5.02 17.27
C ASP A 327 1.58 5.82 17.86
N GLU A 328 1.85 5.67 19.18
CA GLU A 328 2.94 6.38 19.86
C GLU A 328 4.29 5.99 19.27
N GLU A 329 4.56 4.69 19.08
CA GLU A 329 5.80 4.22 18.48
C GLU A 329 5.98 4.75 17.04
N ALA A 330 4.87 4.81 16.27
CA ALA A 330 4.90 5.34 14.91
C ALA A 330 5.15 6.84 14.88
N VAL A 331 4.51 7.62 15.77
CA VAL A 331 4.72 9.06 15.88
C VAL A 331 6.15 9.38 16.35
N GLU A 332 6.66 8.69 17.36
CA GLU A 332 8.07 8.82 17.78
C GLU A 332 9.05 8.51 16.64
N ALA A 333 8.77 7.49 15.84
CA ALA A 333 9.62 7.12 14.71
C ALA A 333 9.55 8.14 13.57
N PHE A 334 8.37 8.70 13.32
CA PHE A 334 8.18 9.81 12.38
C PHE A 334 9.05 11.02 12.76
N GLU A 335 8.96 11.46 14.01
CA GLU A 335 9.74 12.58 14.55
C GLU A 335 11.25 12.26 14.58
N TYR A 336 11.60 11.02 14.95
CA TYR A 336 12.99 10.56 14.98
C TYR A 336 13.63 10.63 13.59
N LEU A 337 12.99 10.09 12.56
CA LEU A 337 13.51 10.11 11.20
C LEU A 337 13.65 11.55 10.67
N ALA A 338 12.66 12.40 10.98
CA ALA A 338 12.70 13.82 10.60
C ALA A 338 13.92 14.54 11.22
N ARG A 339 14.19 14.33 12.52
CA ARG A 339 15.30 14.97 13.22
C ARG A 339 16.66 14.37 12.86
N THR A 340 16.72 13.07 12.60
CA THR A 340 18.00 12.37 12.37
C THR A 340 18.45 12.46 10.92
N GLU A 341 17.54 12.21 9.96
CA GLU A 341 17.88 12.16 8.53
C GLU A 341 17.30 13.34 7.72
N GLY A 342 16.50 14.22 8.34
CA GLY A 342 15.83 15.31 7.63
C GLY A 342 14.73 14.80 6.68
N ILE A 343 14.13 13.65 6.95
CA ILE A 343 13.12 13.01 6.11
C ILE A 343 11.79 12.95 6.85
N ILE A 344 10.80 13.69 6.37
CA ILE A 344 9.41 13.61 6.86
C ILE A 344 8.68 12.53 6.03
N CYS A 345 8.70 11.29 6.50
CA CYS A 345 8.03 10.17 5.82
C CYS A 345 6.53 10.15 6.15
N ALA A 346 5.73 9.45 5.34
CA ALA A 346 4.34 9.18 5.68
C ALA A 346 4.23 8.43 7.01
N ILE A 347 3.19 8.73 7.80
CA ILE A 347 2.96 8.06 9.10
C ILE A 347 2.78 6.55 8.92
N GLU A 348 2.28 6.10 7.77
CA GLU A 348 2.27 4.70 7.37
C GLU A 348 3.68 4.10 7.45
N SER A 349 4.63 4.74 6.76
CA SER A 349 6.03 4.27 6.67
C SER A 349 6.74 4.32 8.03
N ALA A 350 6.35 5.24 8.90
CA ALA A 350 6.92 5.37 10.23
C ALA A 350 6.72 4.12 11.10
N HIS A 351 5.70 3.30 10.84
CA HIS A 351 5.53 2.00 11.49
C HIS A 351 6.72 1.06 11.20
N ALA A 352 7.19 1.04 9.95
CA ALA A 352 8.38 0.24 9.60
C ALA A 352 9.67 0.82 10.19
N VAL A 353 9.78 2.15 10.26
CA VAL A 353 10.90 2.84 10.94
C VAL A 353 10.92 2.51 12.43
N ALA A 354 9.74 2.50 13.10
CA ALA A 354 9.62 2.17 14.52
C ALA A 354 10.15 0.76 14.82
N HIS A 355 9.78 -0.23 14.01
CA HIS A 355 10.30 -1.58 14.21
C HIS A 355 11.80 -1.70 13.87
N ALA A 356 12.26 -1.00 12.84
CA ALA A 356 13.68 -0.95 12.49
C ALA A 356 14.56 -0.42 13.62
N ARG A 357 14.09 0.58 14.39
CA ARG A 357 14.79 1.09 15.58
C ARG A 357 15.00 0.02 16.65
N LYS A 358 14.11 -0.96 16.73
CA LYS A 358 14.24 -2.10 17.67
C LYS A 358 15.11 -3.21 17.08
N LEU A 359 15.03 -3.46 15.77
CA LEU A 359 15.70 -4.55 15.10
C LEU A 359 17.19 -4.27 14.85
N ALA A 360 17.53 -3.08 14.31
CA ALA A 360 18.89 -2.78 13.86
C ALA A 360 19.96 -3.02 14.95
N PRO A 361 19.77 -2.60 16.22
CA PRO A 361 20.76 -2.84 17.29
C PRO A 361 21.01 -4.32 17.61
N THR A 362 20.08 -5.21 17.23
CA THR A 362 20.20 -6.66 17.50
C THR A 362 21.00 -7.40 16.45
N LEU A 363 21.30 -6.75 15.34
CA LEU A 363 22.04 -7.32 14.19
C LEU A 363 23.50 -6.84 14.21
N SER A 364 24.38 -7.57 13.53
CA SER A 364 25.79 -7.17 13.44
C SER A 364 26.01 -6.03 12.45
N SER A 365 27.07 -5.25 12.65
CA SER A 365 27.39 -4.05 11.85
C SER A 365 27.80 -4.36 10.40
N ASP A 366 28.09 -5.61 10.07
CA ASP A 366 28.32 -6.05 8.71
C ASP A 366 27.03 -6.42 7.97
N GLN A 367 25.91 -6.54 8.67
CA GLN A 367 24.58 -6.77 8.08
C GLN A 367 23.92 -5.44 7.68
N SER A 368 22.91 -5.53 6.83
CA SER A 368 22.07 -4.41 6.44
C SER A 368 20.59 -4.75 6.52
N ILE A 369 19.75 -3.73 6.70
CA ILE A 369 18.29 -3.83 6.59
C ILE A 369 17.79 -2.78 5.61
N ILE A 370 16.67 -3.06 4.94
CA ILE A 370 16.01 -2.11 4.03
C ILE A 370 14.63 -1.79 4.58
N ILE A 371 14.31 -0.50 4.69
CA ILE A 371 12.98 0.00 5.04
C ILE A 371 12.34 0.60 3.79
N CYS A 372 11.14 0.16 3.43
CA CYS A 372 10.35 0.80 2.39
C CYS A 372 9.70 2.08 2.93
N LEU A 373 10.21 3.25 2.54
CA LEU A 373 9.52 4.52 2.76
C LEU A 373 8.46 4.69 1.68
N SER A 374 7.28 4.18 1.94
CA SER A 374 6.20 4.04 0.97
C SER A 374 5.59 5.36 0.49
N GLY A 375 5.73 6.43 1.28
CA GLY A 375 5.23 7.74 0.94
C GLY A 375 5.82 8.86 1.80
N ARG A 376 5.60 10.12 1.37
CA ARG A 376 6.02 11.32 2.10
C ARG A 376 4.95 11.80 3.08
N GLY A 377 5.38 12.50 4.13
CA GLY A 377 4.58 12.86 5.28
C GLY A 377 4.00 14.27 5.29
N ASP A 378 4.12 15.05 4.20
CA ASP A 378 3.55 16.42 4.15
C ASP A 378 2.05 16.44 4.53
N LYS A 379 1.33 15.40 4.12
CA LYS A 379 -0.09 15.21 4.43
C LYS A 379 -0.37 14.95 5.91
N ASP A 380 0.63 14.48 6.68
CA ASP A 380 0.47 13.98 8.04
C ASP A 380 0.90 15.00 9.11
N VAL A 381 1.63 16.05 8.71
CA VAL A 381 2.20 17.05 9.64
C VAL A 381 1.14 17.63 10.56
N ALA A 382 -0.02 18.03 10.01
CA ALA A 382 -1.12 18.58 10.82
C ALA A 382 -1.73 17.54 11.78
N ALA A 383 -1.80 16.27 11.37
CA ALA A 383 -2.31 15.19 12.22
C ALA A 383 -1.34 14.88 13.37
N ILE A 384 -0.03 14.90 13.10
CA ILE A 384 1.01 14.70 14.11
C ILE A 384 1.03 15.87 15.11
N ALA A 385 0.93 17.12 14.64
CA ALA A 385 0.83 18.31 15.50
C ALA A 385 -0.36 18.18 16.47
N ARG A 386 -1.56 17.86 15.94
CA ARG A 386 -2.74 17.63 16.78
C ARG A 386 -2.54 16.47 17.78
N TYR A 387 -1.89 15.41 17.37
CA TYR A 387 -1.58 14.29 18.27
C TYR A 387 -0.68 14.70 19.43
N ARG A 388 0.26 15.63 19.19
CA ARG A 388 1.14 16.24 20.22
C ARG A 388 0.48 17.40 20.99
N GLY A 389 -0.77 17.75 20.67
CA GLY A 389 -1.49 18.85 21.32
C GLY A 389 -1.13 20.24 20.80
N GLU A 390 -0.49 20.30 19.63
CA GLU A 390 -0.16 21.56 18.94
C GLU A 390 -1.25 21.89 17.90
N ASP A 391 -1.69 23.14 17.86
CA ASP A 391 -2.59 23.65 16.85
C ASP A 391 -1.79 24.40 15.78
N ILE A 392 -1.84 23.89 14.55
CA ILE A 392 -1.23 24.53 13.37
C ILE A 392 -2.30 24.98 12.37
N SER A 393 -3.51 25.33 12.86
CA SER A 393 -4.55 25.90 12.00
C SER A 393 -4.04 27.19 11.36
N GLU A 394 -4.09 27.22 10.00
CA GLU A 394 -3.92 28.47 9.24
C GLU A 394 -5.09 29.44 9.47
#